data_addadf9f3eb708f3f12d755ce85d6e3f
#
_entry.id   addadf9f3eb708f3f12d755ce85d6e3f
#
_cell.length_a   1.000
_cell.length_b   1.000
_cell.length_c   1.000
_cell.angle_alpha   90.00
_cell.angle_beta   90.00
_cell.angle_gamma   90.00
#
_symmetry.space_group_name_H-M   'P 1'
#
loop_
_entity.id
_entity.type
_entity.pdbx_description
1 polymer ?
#
loop_
_entity_poly.entity_id
_entity_poly.type
_entity_poly.pdbx_seq_one_letter_code
_entity_poly.pdbx_strand_id
1 'polypeptide(L)'
;NDFAILFIETSGCLPMCGHGTIGTITIAIEEGIIKPKIPGRIRMEAPAGLVHIEYRQKGKKVEWVKLINVKSYLAEEGLTVACPELGELVFDVAYGGNFYAIVDPQKNFSGVHDFTASEIIRYSQVVRQRINEKYPNLFVHPENETIRDVSHMLWTGNPLDPTSSGRNAVFYGDKAIDRSPCGTGTSARMA
;
A
#
# COMPACT_ATOMS: atom_id res chain seq x y z
N ASN A 1 21.71 1.35 10.38
CA ASN A 1 20.54 2.17 10.03
C ASN A 1 20.75 3.58 10.59
N ASP A 2 20.09 4.58 10.05
CA ASP A 2 20.13 5.94 10.55
C ASP A 2 19.04 6.15 11.60
N PHE A 3 17.86 5.57 11.39
CA PHE A 3 16.75 5.52 12.34
C PHE A 3 15.75 4.41 11.99
N ALA A 4 14.74 4.21 12.86
CA ALA A 4 13.62 3.32 12.66
C ALA A 4 12.30 4.09 12.77
N ILE A 5 11.24 3.57 12.13
CA ILE A 5 9.91 4.17 12.12
C ILE A 5 8.83 3.11 12.37
N LEU A 6 7.76 3.51 13.05
CA LEU A 6 6.50 2.78 13.12
C LEU A 6 5.41 3.66 12.51
N PHE A 7 4.67 3.11 11.54
CA PHE A 7 3.52 3.79 10.96
C PHE A 7 2.28 3.38 11.72
N ILE A 8 1.70 4.33 12.45
CA ILE A 8 0.51 4.09 13.28
C ILE A 8 -0.65 4.88 12.69
N GLU A 9 -1.75 4.22 12.44
CA GLU A 9 -2.99 4.81 11.96
C GLU A 9 -4.17 4.32 12.82
N THR A 10 -5.38 4.80 12.56
CA THR A 10 -6.55 4.56 13.44
C THR A 10 -6.95 3.09 13.58
N SER A 11 -6.61 2.24 12.60
CA SER A 11 -6.90 0.80 12.64
C SER A 11 -5.71 -0.06 13.10
N GLY A 12 -4.55 0.55 13.42
CA GLY A 12 -3.39 -0.19 13.90
C GLY A 12 -2.05 0.25 13.28
N CYS A 13 -1.11 -0.66 13.20
CA CYS A 13 0.22 -0.42 12.66
C CYS A 13 0.31 -0.92 11.22
N LEU A 14 0.93 -0.13 10.36
CA LEU A 14 1.26 -0.51 8.99
C LEU A 14 2.73 -0.94 8.90
N PRO A 15 3.04 -2.05 8.22
CA PRO A 15 4.42 -2.46 7.99
C PRO A 15 5.21 -1.46 7.15
N MET A 16 4.58 -0.82 6.16
CA MET A 16 5.21 0.18 5.29
C MET A 16 4.19 1.23 4.82
N CYS A 17 4.65 2.48 4.73
CA CYS A 17 3.88 3.58 4.17
C CYS A 17 4.80 4.51 3.36
N GLY A 18 4.64 4.56 2.04
CA GLY A 18 5.50 5.36 1.15
C GLY A 18 5.36 6.86 1.37
N HIS A 19 4.13 7.39 1.36
CA HIS A 19 3.91 8.83 1.57
C HIS A 19 4.23 9.25 3.02
N GLY A 20 3.97 8.38 4.00
CA GLY A 20 4.39 8.60 5.38
C GLY A 20 5.91 8.70 5.51
N THR A 21 6.66 7.86 4.79
CA THR A 21 8.13 7.94 4.69
C THR A 21 8.56 9.28 4.11
N ILE A 22 8.00 9.72 2.99
CA ILE A 22 8.35 11.00 2.36
C ILE A 22 8.12 12.15 3.33
N GLY A 23 6.96 12.21 3.99
CA GLY A 23 6.64 13.24 4.96
C GLY A 23 7.59 13.23 6.17
N THR A 24 7.85 12.06 6.74
CA THR A 24 8.75 11.90 7.89
C THR A 24 10.18 12.35 7.56
N ILE A 25 10.72 11.93 6.41
CA ILE A 25 12.07 12.33 5.99
C ILE A 25 12.13 13.84 5.78
N THR A 26 11.14 14.41 5.11
CA THR A 26 11.08 15.85 4.88
C THR A 26 11.15 16.62 6.20
N ILE A 27 10.28 16.30 7.14
CA ILE A 27 10.23 16.99 8.44
C ILE A 27 11.51 16.73 9.25
N ALA A 28 11.95 15.46 9.32
CA ALA A 28 13.08 15.09 10.14
C ALA A 28 14.40 15.74 9.68
N ILE A 29 14.57 15.97 8.38
CA ILE A 29 15.71 16.69 7.82
C ILE A 29 15.59 18.20 8.01
N GLU A 30 14.41 18.77 7.69
CA GLU A 30 14.19 20.22 7.79
C GLU A 30 14.32 20.72 9.22
N GLU A 31 13.84 19.97 10.19
CA GLU A 31 13.88 20.30 11.62
C GLU A 31 15.16 19.78 12.33
N GLY A 32 16.05 19.09 11.61
CA GLY A 32 17.30 18.56 12.18
C GLY A 32 17.11 17.47 13.24
N ILE A 33 15.96 16.76 13.19
CA ILE A 33 15.65 15.66 14.12
C ILE A 33 16.61 14.49 13.89
N ILE A 34 16.95 14.21 12.64
CA ILE A 34 17.92 13.18 12.27
C ILE A 34 19.13 13.81 11.57
N LYS A 35 20.29 13.19 11.81
CA LYS A 35 21.54 13.54 11.13
C LYS A 35 22.02 12.31 10.37
N PRO A 36 21.74 12.24 9.05
CA PRO A 36 22.17 11.11 8.24
C PRO A 36 23.68 10.91 8.27
N LYS A 37 24.15 9.67 8.31
CA LYS A 37 25.58 9.32 8.24
C LYS A 37 26.20 9.75 6.91
N ILE A 38 25.40 9.72 5.85
CA ILE A 38 25.81 10.15 4.50
C ILE A 38 24.81 11.21 4.04
N PRO A 39 25.24 12.47 3.81
CA PRO A 39 24.36 13.51 3.29
C PRO A 39 23.63 13.05 2.01
N GLY A 40 22.32 13.31 1.92
CA GLY A 40 21.49 12.93 0.78
C GLY A 40 21.05 11.47 0.77
N ARG A 41 21.46 10.64 1.74
CA ARG A 41 21.08 9.22 1.84
C ARG A 41 20.69 8.84 3.25
N ILE A 42 19.67 8.02 3.38
CA ILE A 42 19.16 7.51 4.65
C ILE A 42 18.86 6.02 4.52
N ARG A 43 19.19 5.26 5.55
CA ARG A 43 18.79 3.87 5.75
C ARG A 43 17.81 3.83 6.91
N MET A 44 16.52 3.69 6.56
CA MET A 44 15.40 3.65 7.50
C MET A 44 14.97 2.20 7.72
N GLU A 45 14.79 1.81 8.96
CA GLU A 45 14.20 0.53 9.32
C GLU A 45 12.70 0.71 9.56
N ALA A 46 11.88 -0.09 8.88
CA ALA A 46 10.44 -0.19 9.06
C ALA A 46 10.07 -1.64 9.40
N PRO A 47 8.87 -1.94 9.91
CA PRO A 47 8.45 -3.32 10.16
C PRO A 47 8.55 -4.22 8.92
N ALA A 48 8.33 -3.67 7.74
CA ALA A 48 8.47 -4.36 6.46
C ALA A 48 9.93 -4.63 6.04
N GLY A 49 10.93 -4.04 6.73
CA GLY A 49 12.33 -4.21 6.43
C GLY A 49 13.07 -2.89 6.23
N LEU A 50 14.26 -3.00 5.63
CA LEU A 50 15.16 -1.86 5.41
C LEU A 50 14.77 -1.12 4.13
N VAL A 51 14.54 0.19 4.28
CA VAL A 51 14.20 1.11 3.18
C VAL A 51 15.39 2.03 2.91
N HIS A 52 15.85 2.07 1.66
CA HIS A 52 16.88 2.97 1.20
C HIS A 52 16.25 4.25 0.64
N ILE A 53 16.71 5.38 1.13
CA ILE A 53 16.13 6.68 0.81
C ILE A 53 17.22 7.61 0.28
N GLU A 54 16.90 8.30 -0.79
CA GLU A 54 17.66 9.43 -1.30
C GLU A 54 16.83 10.69 -1.14
N TYR A 55 17.45 11.80 -0.82
CA TYR A 55 16.78 13.10 -0.75
C TYR A 55 17.69 14.22 -1.22
N ARG A 56 17.11 15.31 -1.68
CA ARG A 56 17.82 16.54 -1.99
C ARG A 56 17.33 17.67 -1.14
N GLN A 57 18.26 18.36 -0.50
CA GLN A 57 18.00 19.51 0.34
C GLN A 57 18.67 20.75 -0.24
N LYS A 58 17.97 21.89 -0.21
CA LYS A 58 18.49 23.20 -0.55
C LYS A 58 18.23 24.15 0.61
N GLY A 59 19.33 24.61 1.25
CA GLY A 59 19.22 25.35 2.52
C GLY A 59 18.55 24.46 3.58
N LYS A 60 17.44 24.94 4.15
CA LYS A 60 16.65 24.19 5.13
C LYS A 60 15.57 23.31 4.51
N LYS A 61 15.30 23.44 3.20
CA LYS A 61 14.16 22.80 2.55
C LYS A 61 14.55 21.52 1.82
N VAL A 62 13.78 20.47 2.02
CA VAL A 62 13.87 19.23 1.24
C VAL A 62 13.05 19.42 -0.04
N GLU A 63 13.70 19.32 -1.19
CA GLU A 63 13.08 19.52 -2.51
C GLU A 63 12.39 18.25 -3.00
N TRP A 64 12.97 17.09 -2.71
CA TRP A 64 12.38 15.79 -3.03
C TRP A 64 12.95 14.69 -2.14
N VAL A 65 12.16 13.63 -2.01
CA VAL A 65 12.53 12.37 -1.36
C VAL A 65 12.19 11.23 -2.31
N LYS A 66 13.15 10.32 -2.52
CA LYS A 66 13.00 9.10 -3.29
C LYS A 66 13.29 7.92 -2.38
N LEU A 67 12.41 6.95 -2.36
CA LEU A 67 12.61 5.71 -1.62
C LEU A 67 12.71 4.52 -2.58
N ILE A 68 13.56 3.56 -2.24
CA ILE A 68 13.56 2.21 -2.82
C ILE A 68 12.77 1.37 -1.83
N ASN A 69 11.58 0.96 -2.24
CA ASN A 69 10.67 0.20 -1.41
C ASN A 69 11.24 -1.19 -1.08
N VAL A 70 10.66 -1.85 -0.08
CA VAL A 70 10.90 -3.28 0.17
C VAL A 70 10.50 -4.10 -1.05
N LYS A 71 11.00 -5.33 -1.17
CA LYS A 71 10.68 -6.22 -2.30
C LYS A 71 9.19 -6.47 -2.38
N SER A 72 8.64 -6.45 -3.58
CA SER A 72 7.27 -6.85 -3.87
C SER A 72 7.24 -8.24 -4.50
N TYR A 73 6.13 -8.96 -4.30
CA TYR A 73 5.90 -10.28 -4.88
C TYR A 73 4.41 -10.60 -4.96
N LEU A 74 4.04 -11.40 -5.96
CA LEU A 74 2.73 -12.02 -6.05
C LEU A 74 2.66 -13.15 -5.01
N ALA A 75 1.69 -13.09 -4.11
CA ALA A 75 1.49 -14.11 -3.09
C ALA A 75 0.56 -15.22 -3.59
N GLU A 76 -0.58 -14.86 -4.17
CA GLU A 76 -1.57 -15.80 -4.72
C GLU A 76 -2.33 -15.12 -5.87
N GLU A 77 -2.76 -15.91 -6.86
CA GLU A 77 -3.54 -15.42 -7.99
C GLU A 77 -4.86 -16.20 -8.16
N GLY A 78 -5.87 -15.56 -8.76
CA GLY A 78 -7.12 -16.20 -9.14
C GLY A 78 -7.99 -16.68 -7.97
N LEU A 79 -7.83 -16.11 -6.78
CA LEU A 79 -8.66 -16.43 -5.63
C LEU A 79 -10.07 -15.86 -5.79
N THR A 80 -11.05 -16.44 -5.10
CA THR A 80 -12.43 -15.99 -5.17
C THR A 80 -13.02 -15.62 -3.83
N VAL A 81 -13.89 -14.61 -3.84
CA VAL A 81 -14.63 -14.17 -2.66
C VAL A 81 -16.02 -13.67 -3.03
N ALA A 82 -17.02 -14.00 -2.21
CA ALA A 82 -18.38 -13.48 -2.39
C ALA A 82 -18.46 -12.02 -1.90
N CYS A 83 -18.89 -11.13 -2.77
CA CYS A 83 -19.21 -9.74 -2.45
C CYS A 83 -20.74 -9.53 -2.49
N PRO A 84 -21.38 -8.99 -1.45
CA PRO A 84 -22.78 -8.63 -1.52
C PRO A 84 -23.03 -7.68 -2.70
N GLU A 85 -24.14 -7.87 -3.39
CA GLU A 85 -24.56 -7.06 -4.55
C GLU A 85 -23.74 -7.26 -5.83
N LEU A 86 -22.43 -7.55 -5.74
CA LEU A 86 -21.55 -7.78 -6.90
C LEU A 86 -21.44 -9.27 -7.26
N GLY A 87 -21.80 -10.18 -6.35
CA GLY A 87 -21.62 -11.62 -6.56
C GLY A 87 -20.19 -12.09 -6.25
N GLU A 88 -19.75 -13.15 -6.93
CA GLU A 88 -18.41 -13.68 -6.76
C GLU A 88 -17.39 -12.82 -7.51
N LEU A 89 -16.36 -12.38 -6.80
CA LEU A 89 -15.21 -11.65 -7.34
C LEU A 89 -14.01 -12.56 -7.41
N VAL A 90 -13.23 -12.45 -8.49
CA VAL A 90 -11.88 -13.00 -8.62
C VAL A 90 -10.90 -11.90 -8.25
N PHE A 91 -9.85 -12.25 -7.52
CA PHE A 91 -8.82 -11.31 -7.09
C PHE A 91 -7.47 -12.00 -6.93
N ASP A 92 -6.43 -11.21 -6.99
CA ASP A 92 -5.07 -11.62 -6.68
C ASP A 92 -4.62 -11.01 -5.35
N VAL A 93 -3.64 -11.64 -4.70
CA VAL A 93 -3.01 -11.06 -3.52
C VAL A 93 -1.53 -10.87 -3.77
N ALA A 94 -1.06 -9.65 -3.64
CA ALA A 94 0.34 -9.31 -3.76
C ALA A 94 0.84 -8.49 -2.57
N TYR A 95 2.12 -8.61 -2.28
CA TYR A 95 2.83 -7.86 -1.26
C TYR A 95 3.64 -6.72 -1.89
N GLY A 96 3.52 -5.53 -1.33
CA GLY A 96 4.33 -4.37 -1.74
C GLY A 96 4.79 -3.52 -0.55
N GLY A 97 4.89 -4.15 0.62
CA GLY A 97 5.10 -3.52 1.92
C GLY A 97 3.89 -3.68 2.86
N ASN A 98 2.74 -4.04 2.30
CA ASN A 98 1.51 -4.53 2.92
C ASN A 98 0.91 -5.56 1.95
N PHE A 99 0.02 -6.42 2.44
CA PHE A 99 -0.75 -7.32 1.57
C PHE A 99 -1.98 -6.63 1.00
N TYR A 100 -2.10 -6.68 -0.32
CA TYR A 100 -3.17 -6.09 -1.11
C TYR A 100 -3.99 -7.17 -1.79
N ALA A 101 -5.30 -7.19 -1.58
CA ALA A 101 -6.19 -7.89 -2.51
C ALA A 101 -6.50 -6.96 -3.68
N ILE A 102 -6.14 -7.39 -4.87
CA ILE A 102 -6.22 -6.64 -6.12
C ILE A 102 -7.41 -7.17 -6.92
N VAL A 103 -8.39 -6.32 -7.17
CA VAL A 103 -9.59 -6.65 -7.94
C VAL A 103 -9.54 -5.90 -9.26
N ASP A 104 -9.30 -6.64 -10.34
CA ASP A 104 -9.31 -6.11 -11.69
C ASP A 104 -10.72 -6.12 -12.30
N PRO A 105 -10.97 -5.31 -13.35
CA PRO A 105 -12.21 -5.36 -14.13
C PRO A 105 -12.55 -6.77 -14.56
N GLN A 106 -13.81 -7.16 -14.34
CA GLN A 106 -14.34 -8.48 -14.61
C GLN A 106 -15.84 -8.40 -14.92
N LYS A 107 -16.50 -9.54 -15.18
CA LYS A 107 -17.91 -9.58 -15.66
C LYS A 107 -18.87 -8.75 -14.80
N ASN A 108 -18.68 -8.74 -13.49
CA ASN A 108 -19.55 -8.09 -12.51
C ASN A 108 -18.92 -6.83 -11.87
N PHE A 109 -17.80 -6.38 -12.40
CA PHE A 109 -17.09 -5.16 -11.99
C PHE A 109 -16.32 -4.59 -13.18
N SER A 110 -16.78 -3.53 -13.82
CA SER A 110 -16.15 -2.99 -15.03
C SER A 110 -14.98 -2.06 -14.73
N GLY A 111 -14.80 -1.67 -13.47
CA GLY A 111 -13.67 -0.88 -13.00
C GLY A 111 -14.04 0.13 -11.91
N VAL A 112 -13.03 0.70 -11.29
CA VAL A 112 -13.17 1.62 -10.15
C VAL A 112 -14.05 2.85 -10.44
N HIS A 113 -14.28 3.17 -11.70
CA HIS A 113 -15.11 4.31 -12.11
C HIS A 113 -16.63 4.08 -11.91
N ASP A 114 -17.05 2.84 -11.71
CA ASP A 114 -18.46 2.51 -11.44
C ASP A 114 -18.85 2.78 -9.99
N PHE A 115 -17.88 2.98 -9.11
CA PHE A 115 -18.13 3.11 -7.69
C PHE A 115 -18.01 4.55 -7.20
N THR A 116 -18.92 4.92 -6.33
CA THR A 116 -18.76 6.06 -5.45
C THR A 116 -17.74 5.72 -4.34
N ALA A 117 -17.18 6.73 -3.71
CA ALA A 117 -16.27 6.54 -2.56
C ALA A 117 -16.93 5.73 -1.42
N SER A 118 -18.22 5.95 -1.17
CA SER A 118 -18.97 5.20 -0.15
C SER A 118 -19.11 3.72 -0.49
N GLU A 119 -19.31 3.41 -1.77
CA GLU A 119 -19.39 2.02 -2.25
C GLU A 119 -18.03 1.32 -2.16
N ILE A 120 -16.94 2.01 -2.56
CA ILE A 120 -15.58 1.49 -2.39
C ILE A 120 -15.31 1.12 -0.92
N ILE A 121 -15.66 2.00 0.01
CA ILE A 121 -15.48 1.74 1.45
C ILE A 121 -16.32 0.52 1.86
N ARG A 122 -17.60 0.51 1.55
CA ARG A 122 -18.54 -0.53 1.95
C ARG A 122 -18.14 -1.91 1.41
N TYR A 123 -17.85 -2.01 0.11
CA TYR A 123 -17.43 -3.27 -0.49
C TYR A 123 -16.08 -3.72 0.06
N SER A 124 -15.12 -2.81 0.21
CA SER A 124 -13.80 -3.14 0.71
C SER A 124 -13.82 -3.69 2.13
N GLN A 125 -14.63 -3.12 3.03
CA GLN A 125 -14.78 -3.63 4.39
C GLN A 125 -15.24 -5.09 4.40
N VAL A 126 -16.33 -5.36 3.66
CA VAL A 126 -16.93 -6.71 3.63
C VAL A 126 -16.02 -7.71 2.91
N VAL A 127 -15.47 -7.33 1.76
CA VAL A 127 -14.63 -8.21 0.95
C VAL A 127 -13.35 -8.56 1.69
N ARG A 128 -12.66 -7.58 2.27
CA ARG A 128 -11.43 -7.80 3.07
C ARG A 128 -11.69 -8.74 4.25
N GLN A 129 -12.77 -8.52 4.99
CA GLN A 129 -13.14 -9.40 6.09
C GLN A 129 -13.34 -10.84 5.60
N ARG A 130 -14.13 -11.04 4.55
CA ARG A 130 -14.41 -12.36 3.99
C ARG A 130 -13.18 -13.06 3.43
N ILE A 131 -12.26 -12.31 2.83
CA ILE A 131 -10.97 -12.86 2.37
C ILE A 131 -10.20 -13.44 3.55
N ASN A 132 -10.03 -12.67 4.61
CA ASN A 132 -9.26 -13.11 5.77
C ASN A 132 -9.96 -14.26 6.53
N GLU A 133 -11.29 -14.32 6.53
CA GLU A 133 -12.06 -15.45 7.06
C GLU A 133 -11.96 -16.71 6.20
N LYS A 134 -11.99 -16.57 4.87
CA LYS A 134 -11.95 -17.69 3.92
C LYS A 134 -10.55 -18.29 3.76
N TYR A 135 -9.53 -17.46 3.87
CA TYR A 135 -8.13 -17.84 3.65
C TYR A 135 -7.25 -17.55 4.89
N PRO A 136 -7.58 -18.12 6.06
CA PRO A 136 -6.84 -17.85 7.29
C PRO A 136 -5.39 -18.36 7.17
N ASN A 137 -4.42 -17.56 7.60
CA ASN A 137 -2.99 -17.85 7.57
C ASN A 137 -2.37 -18.10 6.18
N LEU A 138 -3.06 -17.81 5.09
CA LEU A 138 -2.51 -17.94 3.75
C LEU A 138 -1.51 -16.82 3.45
N PHE A 139 -1.82 -15.61 3.88
CA PHE A 139 -1.01 -14.41 3.59
C PHE A 139 -0.14 -14.07 4.79
N VAL A 140 1.06 -14.64 4.84
CA VAL A 140 2.06 -14.39 5.90
C VAL A 140 3.39 -14.07 5.25
N HIS A 141 4.03 -12.98 5.69
CA HIS A 141 5.31 -12.58 5.14
C HIS A 141 6.40 -13.59 5.51
N PRO A 142 7.22 -14.06 4.55
CA PRO A 142 8.16 -15.16 4.78
C PRO A 142 9.26 -14.86 5.79
N GLU A 143 9.62 -13.58 5.98
CA GLU A 143 10.69 -13.15 6.89
C GLU A 143 10.16 -12.50 8.18
N ASN A 144 8.86 -12.20 8.27
CA ASN A 144 8.25 -11.58 9.45
C ASN A 144 6.78 -12.00 9.61
N GLU A 145 6.52 -13.02 10.40
CA GLU A 145 5.18 -13.57 10.62
C GLU A 145 4.18 -12.60 11.26
N THR A 146 4.64 -11.48 11.81
CA THR A 146 3.74 -10.43 12.31
C THR A 146 3.08 -9.63 11.19
N ILE A 147 3.64 -9.69 9.98
CA ILE A 147 3.05 -9.10 8.76
C ILE A 147 2.22 -10.18 8.10
N ARG A 148 0.92 -10.09 8.30
CA ARG A 148 -0.02 -11.10 7.85
C ARG A 148 -1.36 -10.52 7.50
N ASP A 149 -2.18 -11.33 6.83
CA ASP A 149 -3.55 -11.04 6.41
C ASP A 149 -3.63 -9.90 5.38
N VAL A 150 -4.68 -9.89 4.60
CA VAL A 150 -4.96 -8.79 3.68
C VAL A 150 -5.37 -7.56 4.47
N SER A 151 -4.55 -6.53 4.43
CA SER A 151 -4.79 -5.25 5.11
C SER A 151 -5.45 -4.20 4.21
N HIS A 152 -5.25 -4.30 2.89
CA HIS A 152 -5.69 -3.31 1.90
C HIS A 152 -6.49 -3.96 0.77
N MET A 153 -7.49 -3.23 0.27
CA MET A 153 -8.18 -3.56 -0.98
C MET A 153 -7.74 -2.59 -2.07
N LEU A 154 -7.37 -3.10 -3.22
CA LEU A 154 -6.98 -2.30 -4.37
C LEU A 154 -7.92 -2.61 -5.54
N TRP A 155 -8.82 -1.67 -5.83
CA TRP A 155 -9.74 -1.72 -6.95
C TRP A 155 -9.12 -1.06 -8.16
N THR A 156 -9.07 -1.75 -9.29
CA THR A 156 -8.43 -1.23 -10.49
C THR A 156 -9.44 -0.79 -11.54
N GLY A 157 -8.94 -0.23 -12.62
CA GLY A 157 -9.74 0.17 -13.76
C GLY A 157 -8.85 0.67 -14.91
N ASN A 158 -9.45 0.85 -16.06
CA ASN A 158 -8.78 1.41 -17.21
C ASN A 158 -8.39 2.88 -16.93
N PRO A 159 -7.21 3.32 -17.36
CA PRO A 159 -6.82 4.70 -17.22
C PRO A 159 -7.73 5.62 -18.03
N LEU A 160 -7.98 6.83 -17.51
CA LEU A 160 -8.69 7.89 -18.25
C LEU A 160 -7.76 8.64 -19.22
N ASP A 161 -6.52 8.78 -18.81
CA ASP A 161 -5.47 9.43 -19.61
C ASP A 161 -4.69 8.34 -20.36
N PRO A 162 -4.58 8.44 -21.71
CA PRO A 162 -3.88 7.44 -22.51
C PRO A 162 -2.37 7.34 -22.21
N THR A 163 -1.80 8.32 -21.53
CA THR A 163 -0.39 8.30 -21.10
C THR A 163 -0.20 7.56 -19.77
N SER A 164 -1.29 7.22 -19.07
CA SER A 164 -1.26 6.50 -17.81
C SER A 164 -1.34 4.99 -18.04
N SER A 165 -0.58 4.22 -17.27
CA SER A 165 -0.53 2.76 -17.36
C SER A 165 -1.68 2.06 -16.63
N GLY A 166 -2.38 2.72 -15.71
CA GLY A 166 -3.47 2.15 -14.96
C GLY A 166 -4.16 3.16 -14.05
N ARG A 167 -5.28 2.74 -13.48
CA ARG A 167 -6.08 3.49 -12.52
C ARG A 167 -6.40 2.60 -11.33
N ASN A 168 -6.40 3.12 -10.13
CA ASN A 168 -6.81 2.38 -8.94
C ASN A 168 -7.38 3.28 -7.86
N ALA A 169 -8.13 2.65 -6.94
CA ALA A 169 -8.46 3.20 -5.64
C ALA A 169 -8.07 2.17 -4.57
N VAL A 170 -7.42 2.65 -3.53
CA VAL A 170 -6.96 1.80 -2.43
C VAL A 170 -7.73 2.13 -1.17
N PHE A 171 -8.37 1.11 -0.62
CA PHE A 171 -9.00 1.17 0.69
C PHE A 171 -8.04 0.59 1.75
N TYR A 172 -7.92 1.28 2.88
CA TYR A 172 -7.12 0.87 4.02
C TYR A 172 -7.77 1.30 5.33
N GLY A 173 -7.22 0.81 6.44
CA GLY A 173 -7.80 1.11 7.75
C GLY A 173 -9.26 0.66 7.86
N ASP A 174 -10.07 1.42 8.59
CA ASP A 174 -11.48 1.09 8.77
C ASP A 174 -12.39 1.74 7.71
N LYS A 175 -12.08 2.96 7.28
CA LYS A 175 -12.97 3.77 6.42
C LYS A 175 -12.21 4.69 5.47
N ALA A 176 -10.94 4.45 5.22
CA ALA A 176 -10.12 5.37 4.44
C ALA A 176 -9.89 4.89 3.00
N ILE A 177 -9.92 5.84 2.08
CA ILE A 177 -9.41 5.67 0.72
C ILE A 177 -8.13 6.50 0.61
N ASP A 178 -7.06 5.90 0.11
CA ASP A 178 -5.79 6.59 -0.09
C ASP A 178 -5.95 7.71 -1.14
N ARG A 179 -5.61 8.92 -0.75
CA ARG A 179 -5.63 10.09 -1.65
C ARG A 179 -4.36 10.18 -2.50
N SER A 180 -3.37 9.37 -2.19
CA SER A 180 -2.15 9.21 -2.99
C SER A 180 -2.34 8.11 -4.05
N PRO A 181 -1.42 7.98 -5.03
CA PRO A 181 -1.38 6.82 -5.92
C PRO A 181 -1.17 5.49 -5.21
N CYS A 182 -0.90 5.49 -3.92
CA CYS A 182 -0.54 4.36 -3.07
C CYS A 182 0.74 3.64 -3.53
N GLY A 183 1.91 4.12 -3.06
CA GLY A 183 3.21 3.59 -3.48
C GLY A 183 3.40 2.09 -3.21
N THR A 184 2.99 1.62 -2.02
CA THR A 184 3.05 0.19 -1.66
C THR A 184 2.02 -0.63 -2.44
N GLY A 185 0.82 -0.09 -2.69
CA GLY A 185 -0.18 -0.74 -3.56
C GLY A 185 0.26 -0.79 -5.01
N THR A 186 0.89 0.26 -5.53
CA THR A 186 1.49 0.26 -6.87
C THR A 186 2.61 -0.78 -6.97
N SER A 187 3.46 -0.89 -5.95
CA SER A 187 4.50 -1.93 -5.90
C SER A 187 3.91 -3.34 -5.90
N ALA A 188 2.84 -3.57 -5.15
CA ALA A 188 2.12 -4.84 -5.15
C ALA A 188 1.51 -5.15 -6.52
N ARG A 189 0.92 -4.14 -7.19
CA ARG A 189 0.32 -4.31 -8.52
C ARG A 189 1.33 -4.60 -9.63
N MET A 190 2.59 -4.21 -9.43
CA MET A 190 3.67 -4.45 -10.39
C MET A 190 4.37 -5.80 -10.19
N ALA A 191 4.05 -6.51 -9.13
CA ALA A 191 4.60 -7.83 -8.85
C ALA A 191 3.90 -8.91 -9.67
#